data_9f732bdf89b527420005e91fbed1d7d7
#
_entry.id   9f732bdf89b527420005e91fbed1d7d7
#
_cell.length_a   1.000
_cell.length_b   1.000
_cell.length_c   1.000
_cell.angle_alpha   90.00
_cell.angle_beta   90.00
_cell.angle_gamma   90.00
#
_symmetry.space_group_name_H-M   'P 1'
#
loop_
_entity.id
_entity.type
_entity.pdbx_description
1 polymer ?
#
loop_
_entity_poly.entity_id
_entity_poly.type
_entity_poly.pdbx_seq_one_letter_code
_entity_poly.pdbx_strand_id
1 'polypeptide(L)'
;MKVEKLTKTDREDWQSLYCGYADFYQMPMNEDILNAVWLWIFDANIKFYAIGVKTSKGKLIGFMHYREMPSPLRGSLVGFLDDLYVHPNYRGTGAVQLLFKELKGIAKKNDWPYVRWITATDNHRARA
;
A
#
# COMPACT_ATOMS: atom_id res chain seq x y z
N MET A 1 -0.36 -17.39 -3.18
CA MET A 1 -0.61 -16.00 -2.73
C MET A 1 -1.49 -15.27 -3.72
N LYS A 2 -2.35 -14.42 -3.21
CA LYS A 2 -3.34 -13.70 -4.01
C LYS A 2 -3.39 -12.23 -3.58
N VAL A 3 -3.45 -11.32 -4.55
CA VAL A 3 -3.59 -9.88 -4.29
C VAL A 3 -5.05 -9.47 -4.48
N GLU A 4 -5.59 -8.72 -3.53
CA GLU A 4 -6.96 -8.21 -3.61
C GLU A 4 -7.11 -6.94 -2.78
N LYS A 5 -8.21 -6.23 -2.99
CA LYS A 5 -8.54 -5.07 -2.16
C LYS A 5 -8.78 -5.52 -0.73
N LEU A 6 -8.40 -4.67 0.23
CA LEU A 6 -8.70 -4.97 1.63
C LEU A 6 -10.21 -4.91 1.87
N THR A 7 -10.67 -5.77 2.77
CA THR A 7 -12.05 -5.77 3.26
C THR A 7 -12.05 -5.42 4.74
N LYS A 8 -13.22 -5.14 5.29
CA LYS A 8 -13.32 -4.75 6.70
C LYS A 8 -12.86 -5.85 7.65
N THR A 9 -12.90 -7.11 7.21
CA THR A 9 -12.41 -8.23 8.01
C THR A 9 -10.89 -8.29 8.11
N ASP A 10 -10.18 -7.49 7.31
CA ASP A 10 -8.71 -7.46 7.31
C ASP A 10 -8.13 -6.51 8.35
N ARG A 11 -8.96 -5.82 9.14
CA ARG A 11 -8.49 -4.78 10.06
C ARG A 11 -7.37 -5.24 10.99
N GLU A 12 -7.52 -6.38 11.61
CA GLU A 12 -6.56 -6.85 12.61
C GLU A 12 -5.19 -7.12 11.98
N ASP A 13 -5.18 -7.86 10.87
CA ASP A 13 -3.93 -8.15 10.15
C ASP A 13 -3.30 -6.88 9.60
N TRP A 14 -4.11 -6.00 9.00
CA TRP A 14 -3.63 -4.72 8.47
C TRP A 14 -3.00 -3.86 9.55
N GLN A 15 -3.66 -3.76 10.71
CA GLN A 15 -3.15 -2.97 11.82
C GLN A 15 -1.79 -3.47 12.27
N SER A 16 -1.64 -4.78 12.41
CA SER A 16 -0.38 -5.39 12.79
C SER A 16 0.73 -5.08 11.78
N LEU A 17 0.42 -5.18 10.50
CA LEU A 17 1.38 -4.88 9.44
C LEU A 17 1.74 -3.40 9.39
N TYR A 18 0.76 -2.51 9.55
CA TYR A 18 1.01 -1.07 9.49
C TYR A 18 1.82 -0.60 10.70
N CYS A 19 1.59 -1.20 11.87
CA CYS A 19 2.43 -0.96 13.04
C CYS A 19 3.86 -1.43 12.77
N GLY A 20 4.03 -2.57 12.11
CA GLY A 20 5.37 -3.06 11.72
C GLY A 20 6.07 -2.11 10.74
N TYR A 21 5.32 -1.57 9.79
CA TYR A 21 5.82 -0.58 8.86
C TYR A 21 6.32 0.67 9.59
N ALA A 22 5.50 1.21 10.48
CA ALA A 22 5.85 2.41 11.23
C ALA A 22 7.08 2.18 12.11
N ASP A 23 7.15 1.02 12.75
CA ASP A 23 8.29 0.65 13.58
C ASP A 23 9.57 0.56 12.75
N PHE A 24 9.50 -0.06 11.58
CA PHE A 24 10.65 -0.18 10.68
C PHE A 24 11.20 1.20 10.27
N TYR A 25 10.32 2.17 10.02
CA TYR A 25 10.72 3.52 9.63
C TYR A 25 10.89 4.47 10.82
N GLN A 26 10.77 3.96 12.04
CA GLN A 26 10.89 4.74 13.27
C GLN A 26 9.92 5.92 13.31
N MET A 27 8.70 5.69 12.85
CA MET A 27 7.64 6.68 12.83
C MET A 27 6.64 6.38 13.94
N PRO A 28 6.07 7.42 14.58
CA PRO A 28 5.05 7.18 15.60
C PRO A 28 3.79 6.59 14.99
N MET A 29 3.16 5.68 15.71
CA MET A 29 1.90 5.08 15.31
C MET A 29 1.02 4.98 16.55
N ASN A 30 -0.26 5.32 16.40
CA ASN A 30 -1.22 5.24 17.48
C ASN A 30 -2.61 4.91 16.93
N GLU A 31 -3.55 4.70 17.84
CA GLU A 31 -4.90 4.30 17.48
C GLU A 31 -5.62 5.34 16.63
N ASP A 32 -5.39 6.63 16.89
CA ASP A 32 -6.03 7.69 16.11
C ASP A 32 -5.58 7.67 14.66
N ILE A 33 -4.29 7.45 14.42
CA ILE A 33 -3.75 7.34 13.06
C ILE A 33 -4.34 6.12 12.37
N LEU A 34 -4.33 4.97 13.06
CA LEU A 34 -4.86 3.72 12.49
C LEU A 34 -6.33 3.87 12.12
N ASN A 35 -7.12 4.47 12.99
CA ASN A 35 -8.54 4.65 12.73
C ASN A 35 -8.78 5.60 11.56
N ALA A 36 -8.03 6.69 11.47
CA ALA A 36 -8.17 7.65 10.39
C ALA A 36 -7.86 7.00 9.04
N VAL A 37 -6.72 6.31 8.94
CA VAL A 37 -6.31 5.68 7.68
C VAL A 37 -7.28 4.57 7.29
N TRP A 38 -7.74 3.78 8.26
CA TRP A 38 -8.71 2.72 7.98
C TRP A 38 -10.00 3.26 7.39
N LEU A 39 -10.50 4.38 7.96
CA LEU A 39 -11.70 5.02 7.43
C LEU A 39 -11.50 5.53 5.99
N TRP A 40 -10.32 6.08 5.70
CA TRP A 40 -10.02 6.58 4.34
C TRP A 40 -10.08 5.46 3.30
N ILE A 41 -9.61 4.27 3.65
CA ILE A 41 -9.58 3.12 2.73
C ILE A 41 -10.98 2.81 2.18
N PHE A 42 -12.01 2.98 3.01
CA PHE A 42 -13.38 2.63 2.64
C PHE A 42 -14.27 3.84 2.33
N ASP A 43 -13.70 5.05 2.29
CA ASP A 43 -14.44 6.26 2.00
C ASP A 43 -14.37 6.56 0.49
N ALA A 44 -15.52 6.42 -0.19
CA ALA A 44 -15.58 6.63 -1.64
C ALA A 44 -15.27 8.06 -2.07
N ASN A 45 -15.32 9.02 -1.15
CA ASN A 45 -15.01 10.42 -1.44
C ASN A 45 -13.53 10.75 -1.33
N ILE A 46 -12.73 9.81 -0.85
CA ILE A 46 -11.28 9.98 -0.72
C ILE A 46 -10.60 9.04 -1.72
N LYS A 47 -9.73 9.59 -2.56
CA LYS A 47 -9.01 8.82 -3.58
C LYS A 47 -7.78 8.12 -3.00
N PHE A 48 -7.99 7.35 -1.95
CA PHE A 48 -6.99 6.60 -1.22
C PHE A 48 -7.39 5.13 -1.16
N TYR A 49 -6.46 4.24 -1.49
CA TYR A 49 -6.77 2.84 -1.71
C TYR A 49 -5.76 1.93 -1.02
N ALA A 50 -6.18 0.71 -0.73
CA ALA A 50 -5.30 -0.30 -0.18
C ALA A 50 -5.55 -1.65 -0.86
N ILE A 51 -4.46 -2.29 -1.26
CA ILE A 51 -4.47 -3.67 -1.73
C ILE A 51 -3.56 -4.48 -0.83
N GLY A 52 -3.80 -5.76 -0.77
CA GLY A 52 -3.00 -6.63 0.07
C GLY A 52 -2.75 -7.98 -0.58
N VAL A 53 -1.71 -8.64 -0.13
CA VAL A 53 -1.38 -9.99 -0.56
C VAL A 53 -1.73 -10.95 0.57
N LYS A 54 -2.47 -12.01 0.23
CA LYS A 54 -2.95 -13.00 1.18
C LYS A 54 -2.43 -14.37 0.85
N THR A 55 -2.23 -15.18 1.89
CA THR A 55 -1.90 -16.59 1.74
C THR A 55 -3.13 -17.37 1.27
N SER A 56 -2.93 -18.63 0.90
CA SER A 56 -4.03 -19.52 0.52
C SER A 56 -5.05 -19.71 1.64
N LYS A 57 -4.66 -19.45 2.88
CA LYS A 57 -5.54 -19.52 4.06
C LYS A 57 -6.24 -18.20 4.36
N GLY A 58 -6.03 -17.18 3.52
CA GLY A 58 -6.69 -15.90 3.69
C GLY A 58 -6.00 -14.93 4.65
N LYS A 59 -4.80 -15.24 5.12
CA LYS A 59 -4.06 -14.35 6.00
C LYS A 59 -3.40 -13.24 5.20
N LEU A 60 -3.61 -11.99 5.60
CA LEU A 60 -2.97 -10.83 5.00
C LEU A 60 -1.53 -10.75 5.48
N ILE A 61 -0.58 -10.82 4.56
CA ILE A 61 0.85 -10.83 4.88
C ILE A 61 1.63 -9.66 4.30
N GLY A 62 0.96 -8.80 3.56
CA GLY A 62 1.56 -7.59 3.01
C GLY A 62 0.49 -6.67 2.48
N PHE A 63 0.82 -5.39 2.37
CA PHE A 63 -0.14 -4.41 1.89
C PHE A 63 0.58 -3.28 1.15
N MET A 64 -0.23 -2.51 0.43
CA MET A 64 0.21 -1.31 -0.27
C MET A 64 -0.89 -0.27 -0.15
N HIS A 65 -0.53 0.94 0.26
CA HIS A 65 -1.41 2.10 0.22
C HIS A 65 -1.03 2.96 -0.97
N TYR A 66 -2.01 3.37 -1.75
CA TYR A 66 -1.77 4.27 -2.88
C TYR A 66 -2.95 5.22 -3.03
N ARG A 67 -2.71 6.31 -3.74
CA ARG A 67 -3.74 7.33 -3.98
C ARG A 67 -3.63 7.87 -5.39
N GLU A 68 -4.68 8.53 -5.84
CA GLU A 68 -4.69 9.26 -7.09
C GLU A 68 -4.48 10.74 -6.77
N MET A 69 -3.62 11.41 -7.54
CA MET A 69 -3.39 12.83 -7.33
C MET A 69 -3.11 13.54 -8.65
N PRO A 70 -3.40 14.87 -8.70
CA PRO A 70 -3.05 15.65 -9.88
C PRO A 70 -1.54 15.83 -10.00
N SER A 71 -1.05 15.76 -11.24
CA SER A 71 0.32 16.13 -11.58
C SER A 71 0.25 17.40 -12.42
N PRO A 72 0.59 18.59 -11.85
CA PRO A 72 0.40 19.85 -12.56
C PRO A 72 1.23 19.97 -13.84
N LEU A 73 2.48 19.56 -13.81
CA LEU A 73 3.36 19.64 -14.98
C LEU A 73 2.90 18.74 -16.13
N ARG A 74 2.17 17.68 -15.83
CA ARG A 74 1.64 16.77 -16.85
C ARG A 74 0.20 17.09 -17.23
N GLY A 75 -0.49 17.87 -16.41
CA GLY A 75 -1.90 18.13 -16.60
C GLY A 75 -2.75 16.88 -16.54
N SER A 76 -2.34 15.89 -15.76
CA SER A 76 -3.07 14.62 -15.64
C SER A 76 -3.04 14.09 -14.23
N LEU A 77 -3.96 13.15 -13.95
CA LEU A 77 -3.97 12.43 -12.69
C LEU A 77 -2.95 11.29 -12.76
N VAL A 78 -2.28 11.05 -11.66
CA VAL A 78 -1.27 10.01 -11.53
C VAL A 78 -1.49 9.24 -10.23
N GLY A 79 -0.88 8.06 -10.11
CA GLY A 79 -0.88 7.34 -8.86
C GLY A 79 0.29 7.77 -7.98
N PHE A 80 0.11 7.62 -6.67
CA PHE A 80 1.17 7.84 -5.70
C PHE A 80 1.17 6.69 -4.71
N LEU A 81 2.30 6.01 -4.60
CA LEU A 81 2.49 4.93 -3.64
C LEU A 81 2.95 5.53 -2.31
N ASP A 82 2.11 5.42 -1.29
CA ASP A 82 2.41 5.96 0.03
C ASP A 82 3.18 4.97 0.91
N ASP A 83 2.70 3.75 0.99
CA ASP A 83 3.24 2.75 1.92
C ASP A 83 3.26 1.39 1.24
N LEU A 84 4.30 0.62 1.52
CA LEU A 84 4.45 -0.76 1.06
C LEU A 84 5.18 -1.56 2.15
N TYR A 85 4.58 -2.66 2.58
CA TYR A 85 5.18 -3.49 3.61
C TYR A 85 4.76 -4.94 3.47
N VAL A 86 5.72 -5.83 3.61
CA VAL A 86 5.49 -7.28 3.65
C VAL A 86 6.05 -7.80 4.95
N HIS A 87 5.28 -8.63 5.63
CA HIS A 87 5.71 -9.26 6.89
C HIS A 87 7.07 -9.92 6.71
N PRO A 88 8.00 -9.73 7.65
CA PRO A 88 9.38 -10.25 7.51
C PRO A 88 9.46 -11.74 7.16
N ASN A 89 8.54 -12.56 7.69
CA ASN A 89 8.55 -14.00 7.44
C ASN A 89 8.18 -14.37 6.00
N TYR A 90 7.68 -13.42 5.22
CA TYR A 90 7.23 -13.66 3.84
C TYR A 90 8.06 -12.88 2.81
N ARG A 91 9.14 -12.27 3.23
CA ARG A 91 10.07 -11.60 2.31
C ARG A 91 10.80 -12.66 1.49
N GLY A 92 11.06 -12.32 0.22
CA GLY A 92 11.68 -13.27 -0.70
C GLY A 92 10.73 -14.30 -1.29
N THR A 93 9.41 -14.15 -1.05
CA THR A 93 8.40 -15.09 -1.57
C THR A 93 7.73 -14.61 -2.84
N GLY A 94 8.08 -13.42 -3.35
CA GLY A 94 7.42 -12.83 -4.51
C GLY A 94 6.23 -11.94 -4.16
N ALA A 95 5.96 -11.70 -2.88
CA ALA A 95 4.81 -10.90 -2.46
C ALA A 95 4.89 -9.46 -2.96
N VAL A 96 6.08 -8.84 -2.88
CA VAL A 96 6.29 -7.47 -3.37
C VAL A 96 6.03 -7.36 -4.86
N GLN A 97 6.55 -8.33 -5.63
CA GLN A 97 6.36 -8.36 -7.07
C GLN A 97 4.88 -8.49 -7.46
N LEU A 98 4.13 -9.27 -6.70
CA LEU A 98 2.68 -9.42 -6.93
C LEU A 98 1.97 -8.09 -6.68
N LEU A 99 2.33 -7.37 -5.61
CA LEU A 99 1.76 -6.06 -5.31
C LEU A 99 2.05 -5.05 -6.42
N PHE A 100 3.30 -4.97 -6.88
CA PHE A 100 3.66 -4.07 -7.98
C PHE A 100 2.98 -4.43 -9.28
N LYS A 101 2.83 -5.71 -9.57
CA LYS A 101 2.11 -6.16 -10.76
C LYS A 101 0.66 -5.68 -10.73
N GLU A 102 0.01 -5.80 -9.57
CA GLU A 102 -1.36 -5.33 -9.40
C GLU A 102 -1.46 -3.81 -9.56
N LEU A 103 -0.53 -3.08 -8.94
CA LEU A 103 -0.50 -1.62 -9.04
C LEU A 103 -0.30 -1.16 -10.48
N LYS A 104 0.56 -1.84 -11.23
CA LYS A 104 0.79 -1.55 -12.64
C LYS A 104 -0.51 -1.72 -13.45
N GLY A 105 -1.26 -2.78 -13.18
CA GLY A 105 -2.56 -3.01 -13.81
C GLY A 105 -3.58 -1.93 -13.44
N ILE A 106 -3.59 -1.51 -12.19
CA ILE A 106 -4.47 -0.43 -11.72
C ILE A 106 -4.12 0.89 -12.40
N ALA A 107 -2.84 1.21 -12.51
CA ALA A 107 -2.38 2.41 -13.20
C ALA A 107 -2.84 2.43 -14.66
N LYS A 108 -2.71 1.31 -15.34
CA LYS A 108 -3.16 1.18 -16.73
C LYS A 108 -4.66 1.36 -16.85
N LYS A 109 -5.42 0.76 -15.95
CA LYS A 109 -6.89 0.85 -15.95
C LYS A 109 -7.37 2.27 -15.71
N ASN A 110 -6.66 3.04 -14.89
CA ASN A 110 -7.03 4.42 -14.55
C ASN A 110 -6.36 5.46 -15.45
N ASP A 111 -5.63 5.03 -16.47
CA ASP A 111 -4.91 5.91 -17.38
C ASP A 111 -3.90 6.82 -16.68
N TRP A 112 -3.30 6.33 -15.61
CA TRP A 112 -2.22 7.04 -14.96
C TRP A 112 -0.94 6.86 -15.79
N PRO A 113 -0.31 7.95 -16.24
CA PRO A 113 0.93 7.82 -17.02
C PRO A 113 2.09 7.26 -16.19
N TYR A 114 2.02 7.40 -14.86
CA TYR A 114 3.01 6.82 -13.96
C TYR A 114 2.47 6.76 -12.53
N VAL A 115 3.21 6.07 -11.67
CA VAL A 115 3.00 6.06 -10.23
C VAL A 115 4.28 6.58 -9.59
N ARG A 116 4.15 7.55 -8.69
CA ARG A 116 5.29 8.12 -7.97
C ARG A 116 5.36 7.56 -6.56
N TRP A 117 6.55 7.55 -6.00
CA TRP A 117 6.74 7.35 -4.57
C TRP A 117 7.99 8.07 -4.12
N ILE A 118 8.04 8.36 -2.82
CA ILE A 118 9.18 9.03 -2.19
C ILE A 118 9.96 7.98 -1.43
N THR A 119 11.28 7.94 -1.62
CA THR A 119 12.17 7.11 -0.83
C THR A 119 13.11 7.99 -0.05
N ALA A 120 13.36 7.65 1.21
CA ALA A 120 14.39 8.30 1.97
C ALA A 120 15.76 7.95 1.36
N THR A 121 16.73 8.86 1.46
CA THR A 121 18.05 8.65 0.90
C THR A 121 18.70 7.36 1.41
N ASP A 122 18.43 7.02 2.65
CA ASP A 122 18.96 5.83 3.31
C ASP A 122 18.06 4.61 3.13
N ASN A 123 16.95 4.74 2.44
CA ASN A 123 15.99 3.65 2.25
C ASN A 123 16.14 3.03 0.87
N HIS A 124 17.24 2.33 0.68
CA HIS A 124 17.54 1.72 -0.63
C HIS A 124 16.58 0.60 -1.00
N ARG A 125 15.92 -0.01 -0.02
CA ARG A 125 14.96 -1.10 -0.28
C ARG A 125 13.73 -0.64 -1.03
N ALA A 126 13.28 0.57 -0.78
CA ALA A 126 12.12 1.12 -1.49
C ALA A 126 12.42 1.41 -2.95
N ARG A 127 13.68 1.47 -3.34
CA ARG A 127 14.10 1.69 -4.72
C ARG A 127 14.22 0.39 -5.51
N ALA A 128 14.42 -0.68 -4.79
CA ALA A 128 14.52 -1.99 -5.41
C ALA A 128 13.14 -2.55 -5.74
#